data_f43869be4bebab04ea0c0f445dde8ad8
#
_entry.id   f43869be4bebab04ea0c0f445dde8ad8
#
_cell.length_a   1.000
_cell.length_b   1.000
_cell.length_c   1.000
_cell.angle_alpha   90.00
_cell.angle_beta   90.00
_cell.angle_gamma   90.00
#
_symmetry.space_group_name_H-M   'P 1'
#
loop_
_entity.id
_entity.type
_entity.pdbx_description
1 polymer ?
#
loop_
_entity_poly.entity_id
_entity_poly.type
_entity_poly.pdbx_seq_one_letter_code
_entity_poly.pdbx_strand_id
1 'polypeptide(L)'
;IKRFAFEHYGAHVVLSSATSGWNTNTITLPHSIPALMYVGPGYCDLVLNPTNVLKGFTGRDARPWIKGVMVHELAHCLDVSRDMPSFTGRSIGTRSLAPGEAIKTATLEKHLEAGSRLPTQIWREALADSFAVGFWRMTEPAADQLVADLQTKRAGGDAAHSTNCWIEQAAKAPLPGSMPELLPWADAIREAAICTL
;
A
#
# COMPACT_ATOMS: atom_id res chain seq x y z
N ILE A 1 2.89 1.07 14.12
CA ILE A 1 1.88 1.11 13.05
C ILE A 1 0.45 1.15 13.61
N LYS A 2 0.07 0.31 14.58
CA LYS A 2 -1.30 0.25 15.16
C LYS A 2 -1.77 1.61 15.66
N ARG A 3 -0.95 2.27 16.50
CA ARG A 3 -1.27 3.61 17.02
C ARG A 3 -1.36 4.64 15.89
N PHE A 4 -0.42 4.63 14.97
CA PHE A 4 -0.41 5.52 13.80
C PHE A 4 -1.69 5.38 12.96
N ALA A 5 -2.08 4.16 12.63
CA ALA A 5 -3.28 3.89 11.84
C ALA A 5 -4.56 4.37 12.55
N PHE A 6 -4.66 4.13 13.85
CA PHE A 6 -5.82 4.53 14.63
C PHE A 6 -5.90 6.05 14.82
N GLU A 7 -4.80 6.70 15.24
CA GLU A 7 -4.76 8.14 15.52
C GLU A 7 -5.02 9.00 14.28
N HIS A 8 -4.51 8.56 13.11
CA HIS A 8 -4.59 9.38 11.89
C HIS A 8 -5.71 8.98 10.93
N TYR A 9 -6.16 7.73 10.96
CA TYR A 9 -7.12 7.19 9.99
C TYR A 9 -8.30 6.45 10.61
N GLY A 10 -8.35 6.31 11.94
CA GLY A 10 -9.38 5.54 12.62
C GLY A 10 -9.35 4.03 12.30
N ALA A 11 -8.27 3.55 11.70
CA ALA A 11 -8.14 2.18 11.25
C ALA A 11 -7.62 1.25 12.36
N HIS A 12 -8.32 0.15 12.60
CA HIS A 12 -7.85 -0.91 13.49
C HIS A 12 -6.92 -1.87 12.74
N VAL A 13 -5.68 -1.98 13.20
CA VAL A 13 -4.66 -2.82 12.58
C VAL A 13 -4.33 -4.01 13.47
N VAL A 14 -4.43 -5.21 12.90
CA VAL A 14 -3.78 -6.42 13.40
C VAL A 14 -2.43 -6.55 12.70
N LEU A 15 -1.40 -6.90 13.43
CA LEU A 15 -0.07 -7.15 12.88
C LEU A 15 0.27 -8.61 13.10
N SER A 16 0.39 -9.32 12.00
CA SER A 16 0.75 -10.74 11.96
C SER A 16 2.13 -10.94 11.36
N SER A 17 2.82 -12.00 11.76
CA SER A 17 4.12 -12.37 11.22
C SER A 17 4.01 -13.71 10.50
N ALA A 18 4.38 -13.74 9.22
CA ALA A 18 4.57 -14.98 8.48
C ALA A 18 5.94 -15.56 8.84
N THR A 19 5.99 -16.41 9.86
CA THR A 19 7.13 -17.31 10.06
C THR A 19 6.93 -18.58 9.26
N SER A 20 8.01 -19.18 8.80
CA SER A 20 7.98 -20.48 8.13
C SER A 20 7.28 -21.50 9.05
N GLY A 21 6.08 -21.92 8.69
CA GLY A 21 5.26 -22.81 9.48
C GLY A 21 4.01 -22.21 10.11
N TRP A 22 3.74 -20.93 9.91
CA TRP A 22 2.49 -20.34 10.38
C TRP A 22 1.34 -20.74 9.45
N ASN A 23 0.62 -21.75 9.89
CA ASN A 23 -0.63 -22.19 9.30
C ASN A 23 -1.75 -21.35 9.91
N THR A 24 -2.02 -20.18 9.36
CA THR A 24 -3.40 -19.69 9.49
C THR A 24 -4.22 -20.65 8.64
N ASN A 25 -5.27 -21.21 9.19
CA ASN A 25 -6.10 -22.26 8.56
C ASN A 25 -6.61 -21.93 7.13
N THR A 26 -6.13 -20.90 6.46
CA THR A 26 -6.67 -20.41 5.22
C THR A 26 -5.65 -19.87 4.19
N ILE A 27 -4.43 -19.45 4.54
CA ILE A 27 -3.56 -18.82 3.53
C ILE A 27 -2.08 -19.12 3.79
N THR A 28 -1.48 -19.88 2.89
CA THR A 28 -0.02 -20.04 2.79
C THR A 28 0.51 -18.85 2.01
N LEU A 29 1.24 -17.94 2.68
CA LEU A 29 1.96 -16.88 2.00
C LEU A 29 3.03 -17.48 1.08
N PRO A 30 3.10 -17.08 -0.18
CA PRO A 30 4.25 -17.41 -1.00
C PRO A 30 5.53 -16.93 -0.29
N HIS A 31 6.54 -17.78 -0.22
CA HIS A 31 7.81 -17.46 0.45
C HIS A 31 8.52 -16.22 -0.11
N SER A 32 8.12 -15.74 -1.29
CA SER A 32 8.71 -14.60 -1.97
C SER A 32 8.11 -13.24 -1.59
N ILE A 33 6.92 -13.21 -0.97
CA ILE A 33 6.22 -11.95 -0.67
C ILE A 33 6.77 -11.34 0.63
N PRO A 34 7.23 -10.07 0.63
CA PRO A 34 7.76 -9.41 1.83
C PRO A 34 6.67 -9.05 2.84
N ALA A 35 5.51 -8.61 2.35
CA ALA A 35 4.36 -8.26 3.17
C ALA A 35 3.09 -8.38 2.34
N LEU A 36 1.94 -8.44 2.98
CA LEU A 36 0.63 -8.29 2.36
C LEU A 36 -0.40 -7.85 3.39
N MET A 37 -1.56 -7.40 2.92
CA MET A 37 -2.65 -7.02 3.79
C MET A 37 -3.92 -7.81 3.47
N TYR A 38 -4.72 -8.01 4.52
CA TYR A 38 -6.12 -8.44 4.41
C TYR A 38 -7.03 -7.34 4.94
N VAL A 39 -8.08 -7.06 4.18
CA VAL A 39 -9.11 -6.13 4.61
C VAL A 39 -10.32 -6.90 5.08
N GLY A 40 -10.74 -6.63 6.31
CA GLY A 40 -12.01 -7.08 6.84
C GLY A 40 -12.87 -5.88 7.25
N PRO A 41 -14.15 -6.11 7.58
CA PRO A 41 -15.01 -5.04 8.04
C PRO A 41 -14.45 -4.38 9.31
N GLY A 42 -13.98 -3.14 9.16
CA GLY A 42 -13.46 -2.33 10.25
C GLY A 42 -12.04 -2.67 10.74
N TYR A 43 -11.31 -3.55 10.07
CA TYR A 43 -9.91 -3.85 10.42
C TYR A 43 -9.04 -4.16 9.21
N CYS A 44 -7.72 -4.00 9.41
CA CYS A 44 -6.66 -4.41 8.51
C CYS A 44 -5.77 -5.42 9.20
N ASP A 45 -5.48 -6.55 8.56
CA ASP A 45 -4.43 -7.46 9.01
C ASP A 45 -3.21 -7.27 8.10
N LEU A 46 -2.13 -6.73 8.67
CA LEU A 46 -0.86 -6.56 8.00
C LEU A 46 0.03 -7.74 8.33
N VAL A 47 0.36 -8.54 7.33
CA VAL A 47 1.20 -9.73 7.50
C VAL A 47 2.59 -9.45 6.94
N LEU A 48 3.60 -9.51 7.81
CA LEU A 48 5.00 -9.31 7.43
C LEU A 48 5.74 -10.64 7.33
N ASN A 49 6.55 -10.79 6.29
CA ASN A 49 7.57 -11.82 6.19
C ASN A 49 8.94 -11.20 6.52
N PRO A 50 9.46 -11.33 7.76
CA PRO A 50 10.66 -10.63 8.19
C PRO A 50 11.89 -10.93 7.32
N THR A 51 12.03 -12.16 6.85
CA THR A 51 13.15 -12.58 6.00
C THR A 51 13.15 -11.83 4.67
N ASN A 52 12.00 -11.70 4.04
CA ASN A 52 11.89 -11.05 2.73
C ASN A 52 11.88 -9.52 2.83
N VAL A 53 11.26 -8.97 3.87
CA VAL A 53 11.30 -7.52 4.14
C VAL A 53 12.73 -7.02 4.27
N LEU A 54 13.61 -7.81 4.91
CA LEU A 54 15.00 -7.46 5.15
C LEU A 54 15.96 -7.85 4.03
N LYS A 55 15.49 -8.52 3.01
CA LYS A 55 16.34 -8.96 1.90
C LYS A 55 16.98 -7.75 1.20
N GLY A 56 18.30 -7.73 1.16
CA GLY A 56 19.10 -6.63 0.59
C GLY A 56 19.46 -5.51 1.59
N PHE A 57 19.03 -5.62 2.86
CA PHE A 57 19.38 -4.69 3.94
C PHE A 57 20.44 -5.28 4.86
N THR A 58 21.69 -5.35 4.39
CA THR A 58 22.83 -5.77 5.21
C THR A 58 23.61 -4.54 5.66
N GLY A 59 23.92 -4.48 6.97
CA GLY A 59 24.82 -3.45 7.54
C GLY A 59 24.19 -2.06 7.71
N ARG A 60 22.88 -1.89 7.48
CA ARG A 60 22.16 -0.63 7.71
C ARG A 60 21.02 -0.82 8.72
N ASP A 61 20.57 0.27 9.35
CA ASP A 61 19.35 0.24 10.16
C ASP A 61 18.12 0.01 9.27
N ALA A 62 17.52 -1.16 9.38
CA ALA A 62 16.37 -1.54 8.58
C ALA A 62 15.03 -1.02 9.15
N ARG A 63 15.01 -0.41 10.34
CA ARG A 63 13.77 0.04 10.99
C ARG A 63 12.99 1.05 10.14
N PRO A 64 13.59 2.07 9.51
CA PRO A 64 12.87 2.98 8.64
C PRO A 64 12.25 2.27 7.43
N TRP A 65 12.98 1.31 6.85
CA TRP A 65 12.47 0.50 5.75
C TRP A 65 11.26 -0.35 6.17
N ILE A 66 11.37 -1.07 7.29
CA ILE A 66 10.26 -1.88 7.82
C ILE A 66 9.01 -1.02 8.11
N LYS A 67 9.20 0.17 8.68
CA LYS A 67 8.10 1.12 8.88
C LYS A 67 7.42 1.50 7.55
N GLY A 68 8.21 1.80 6.52
CA GLY A 68 7.70 2.12 5.19
C GLY A 68 6.92 0.97 4.57
N VAL A 69 7.42 -0.27 4.67
CA VAL A 69 6.67 -1.45 4.21
C VAL A 69 5.33 -1.58 4.95
N MET A 70 5.32 -1.44 6.28
CA MET A 70 4.07 -1.48 7.05
C MET A 70 3.10 -0.36 6.67
N VAL A 71 3.62 0.81 6.34
CA VAL A 71 2.82 1.98 5.93
C VAL A 71 2.29 1.80 4.51
N HIS A 72 3.06 1.20 3.61
CA HIS A 72 2.64 0.78 2.28
C HIS A 72 1.44 -0.20 2.35
N GLU A 73 1.55 -1.26 3.15
CA GLU A 73 0.46 -2.21 3.34
C GLU A 73 -0.78 -1.56 4.00
N LEU A 74 -0.56 -0.64 4.93
CA LEU A 74 -1.66 0.15 5.51
C LEU A 74 -2.37 0.99 4.43
N ALA A 75 -1.62 1.58 3.50
CA ALA A 75 -2.21 2.37 2.43
C ALA A 75 -3.11 1.53 1.52
N HIS A 76 -2.71 0.30 1.16
CA HIS A 76 -3.58 -0.65 0.46
C HIS A 76 -4.87 -0.91 1.24
N CYS A 77 -4.75 -1.13 2.56
CA CYS A 77 -5.91 -1.36 3.39
C CYS A 77 -6.86 -0.17 3.41
N LEU A 78 -6.33 1.05 3.60
CA LEU A 78 -7.12 2.27 3.60
C LEU A 78 -7.78 2.51 2.23
N ASP A 79 -7.07 2.23 1.14
CA ASP A 79 -7.57 2.38 -0.22
C ASP A 79 -8.76 1.45 -0.52
N VAL A 80 -8.62 0.17 -0.17
CA VAL A 80 -9.67 -0.83 -0.42
C VAL A 80 -10.84 -0.67 0.56
N SER A 81 -10.57 -0.41 1.85
CA SER A 81 -11.65 -0.33 2.86
C SER A 81 -12.61 0.83 2.63
N ARG A 82 -12.17 1.95 2.05
CA ARG A 82 -13.08 3.06 1.70
C ARG A 82 -14.07 2.73 0.58
N ASP A 83 -13.76 1.72 -0.24
CA ASP A 83 -14.65 1.21 -1.29
C ASP A 83 -15.62 0.13 -0.79
N MET A 84 -15.32 -0.51 0.33
CA MET A 84 -16.13 -1.58 0.86
C MET A 84 -17.46 -1.04 1.40
N PRO A 85 -18.58 -1.75 1.17
CA PRO A 85 -19.87 -1.38 1.72
C PRO A 85 -19.77 -1.37 3.25
N SER A 86 -20.19 -0.28 3.88
CA SER A 86 -20.39 -0.28 5.32
C SER A 86 -21.59 -1.16 5.65
N PHE A 87 -21.66 -1.68 6.89
CA PHE A 87 -22.82 -2.42 7.40
C PHE A 87 -24.17 -1.67 7.25
N THR A 88 -24.14 -0.39 6.89
CA THR A 88 -25.32 0.46 6.67
C THR A 88 -25.82 0.49 5.23
N GLY A 89 -25.36 -0.42 4.36
CA GLY A 89 -25.92 -0.58 3.01
C GLY A 89 -25.49 0.45 1.97
N ARG A 90 -24.32 1.06 2.13
CA ARG A 90 -23.73 1.92 1.10
C ARG A 90 -23.34 1.10 -0.14
N SER A 91 -23.47 1.72 -1.30
CA SER A 91 -22.95 1.16 -2.55
C SER A 91 -21.43 0.95 -2.45
N ILE A 92 -20.92 -0.02 -3.20
CA ILE A 92 -19.48 -0.26 -3.33
C ILE A 92 -18.84 0.94 -4.03
N GLY A 93 -17.75 1.47 -3.45
CA GLY A 93 -16.93 2.48 -4.07
C GLY A 93 -16.03 1.89 -5.16
N THR A 94 -15.35 2.76 -5.88
CA THR A 94 -14.48 2.36 -7.00
C THR A 94 -13.13 3.09 -6.98
N ARG A 95 -12.81 3.75 -5.88
CA ARG A 95 -11.63 4.60 -5.79
C ARG A 95 -10.32 3.82 -5.83
N SER A 96 -10.35 2.60 -5.30
CA SER A 96 -9.23 1.67 -5.33
C SER A 96 -9.09 0.92 -6.67
N LEU A 97 -9.97 1.15 -7.63
CA LEU A 97 -9.91 0.55 -8.96
C LEU A 97 -9.32 1.55 -9.97
N ALA A 98 -8.57 1.04 -10.94
CA ALA A 98 -8.11 1.87 -12.05
C ALA A 98 -9.31 2.53 -12.78
N PRO A 99 -9.19 3.76 -13.27
CA PRO A 99 -10.30 4.52 -13.86
C PRO A 99 -11.06 3.75 -14.93
N GLY A 100 -10.38 3.00 -15.81
CA GLY A 100 -10.99 2.18 -16.85
C GLY A 100 -11.73 0.93 -16.33
N GLU A 101 -11.43 0.48 -15.13
CA GLU A 101 -12.10 -0.65 -14.47
C GLU A 101 -13.25 -0.21 -13.57
N ALA A 102 -13.17 0.98 -12.99
CA ALA A 102 -14.18 1.55 -12.10
C ALA A 102 -15.55 1.65 -12.78
N ILE A 103 -15.61 1.97 -14.06
CA ILE A 103 -16.84 2.16 -14.85
C ILE A 103 -17.65 0.86 -14.95
N LYS A 104 -17.01 -0.30 -14.82
CA LYS A 104 -17.62 -1.62 -15.03
C LYS A 104 -18.17 -2.24 -13.73
N THR A 105 -18.02 -1.56 -12.60
CA THR A 105 -18.22 -2.15 -11.28
C THR A 105 -19.57 -1.76 -10.69
N ALA A 106 -20.41 -2.74 -10.39
CA ALA A 106 -21.71 -2.54 -9.75
C ALA A 106 -21.94 -3.50 -8.55
N THR A 107 -21.13 -4.54 -8.39
CA THR A 107 -21.26 -5.55 -7.33
C THR A 107 -19.92 -5.83 -6.68
N LEU A 108 -19.93 -6.40 -5.47
CA LEU A 108 -18.69 -6.82 -4.77
C LEU A 108 -17.88 -7.82 -5.60
N GLU A 109 -18.57 -8.77 -6.25
CA GLU A 109 -17.92 -9.75 -7.12
C GLU A 109 -17.14 -9.08 -8.25
N LYS A 110 -17.78 -8.15 -8.97
CA LYS A 110 -17.13 -7.37 -10.04
C LYS A 110 -16.00 -6.48 -9.51
N HIS A 111 -16.16 -5.91 -8.31
CA HIS A 111 -15.09 -5.15 -7.66
C HIS A 111 -13.87 -6.03 -7.39
N LEU A 112 -14.08 -7.23 -6.85
CA LEU A 112 -12.99 -8.18 -6.58
C LEU A 112 -12.32 -8.65 -7.90
N GLU A 113 -13.12 -8.93 -8.93
CA GLU A 113 -12.63 -9.28 -10.26
C GLU A 113 -11.78 -8.13 -10.85
N ALA A 114 -12.28 -6.90 -10.84
CA ALA A 114 -11.55 -5.71 -11.30
C ALA A 114 -10.29 -5.47 -10.47
N GLY A 115 -10.34 -5.75 -9.17
CA GLY A 115 -9.21 -5.67 -8.26
C GLY A 115 -8.05 -6.61 -8.59
N SER A 116 -8.32 -7.74 -9.24
CA SER A 116 -7.30 -8.70 -9.66
C SER A 116 -6.63 -8.37 -11.00
N ARG A 117 -7.15 -7.38 -11.74
CA ARG A 117 -6.62 -7.00 -13.05
C ARG A 117 -5.37 -6.15 -12.91
N LEU A 118 -4.41 -6.34 -13.81
CA LEU A 118 -3.11 -5.66 -13.78
C LEU A 118 -3.22 -4.12 -13.67
N PRO A 119 -4.06 -3.41 -14.43
CA PRO A 119 -4.19 -1.96 -14.28
C PRO A 119 -4.59 -1.54 -12.86
N THR A 120 -5.51 -2.27 -12.22
CA THR A 120 -5.91 -1.98 -10.83
C THR A 120 -4.82 -2.34 -9.82
N GLN A 121 -4.06 -3.40 -10.06
CA GLN A 121 -2.92 -3.73 -9.21
C GLN A 121 -1.88 -2.60 -9.25
N ILE A 122 -1.47 -2.16 -10.44
CA ILE A 122 -0.54 -1.01 -10.59
C ILE A 122 -1.12 0.25 -9.93
N TRP A 123 -2.42 0.51 -10.09
CA TRP A 123 -3.10 1.66 -9.51
C TRP A 123 -3.04 1.67 -7.98
N ARG A 124 -3.24 0.52 -7.35
CA ARG A 124 -3.14 0.35 -5.90
C ARG A 124 -1.70 0.46 -5.40
N GLU A 125 -0.76 -0.16 -6.12
CA GLU A 125 0.66 -0.05 -5.81
C GLU A 125 1.16 1.40 -5.93
N ALA A 126 0.68 2.15 -6.93
CA ALA A 126 1.01 3.56 -7.11
C ALA A 126 0.59 4.42 -5.91
N LEU A 127 -0.60 4.18 -5.34
CA LEU A 127 -1.02 4.83 -4.11
C LEU A 127 -0.12 4.44 -2.94
N ALA A 128 0.09 3.14 -2.74
CA ALA A 128 0.81 2.62 -1.58
C ALA A 128 2.28 3.06 -1.58
N ASP A 129 2.93 3.06 -2.72
CA ASP A 129 4.31 3.56 -2.85
C ASP A 129 4.38 5.07 -2.66
N SER A 130 3.46 5.85 -3.23
CA SER A 130 3.40 7.30 -3.00
C SER A 130 3.18 7.62 -1.52
N PHE A 131 2.30 6.89 -0.85
CA PHE A 131 2.04 7.03 0.57
C PHE A 131 3.28 6.72 1.42
N ALA A 132 4.00 5.63 1.11
CA ALA A 132 5.25 5.27 1.79
C ALA A 132 6.35 6.32 1.57
N VAL A 133 6.49 6.85 0.36
CA VAL A 133 7.42 7.94 0.04
C VAL A 133 7.10 9.19 0.84
N GLY A 134 5.84 9.62 0.87
CA GLY A 134 5.42 10.78 1.67
C GLY A 134 5.67 10.57 3.16
N PHE A 135 5.35 9.40 3.69
CA PHE A 135 5.64 9.03 5.07
C PHE A 135 7.13 9.16 5.40
N TRP A 136 8.03 8.58 4.61
CA TRP A 136 9.47 8.69 4.83
C TRP A 136 9.94 10.15 4.78
N ARG A 137 9.50 10.91 3.78
CA ARG A 137 9.87 12.33 3.63
C ARG A 137 9.41 13.20 4.80
N MET A 138 8.34 12.81 5.49
CA MET A 138 7.84 13.51 6.68
C MET A 138 8.51 13.06 7.99
N THR A 139 9.08 11.85 8.04
CA THR A 139 9.49 11.24 9.31
C THR A 139 10.94 10.80 9.40
N GLU A 140 11.59 10.55 8.27
CA GLU A 140 12.92 9.90 8.26
C GLU A 140 13.98 10.84 7.63
N PRO A 141 15.08 11.11 8.34
CA PRO A 141 16.15 11.96 7.80
C PRO A 141 16.83 11.39 6.54
N ALA A 142 16.81 10.06 6.37
CA ALA A 142 17.39 9.38 5.22
C ALA A 142 16.34 9.03 4.14
N ALA A 143 15.28 9.84 4.02
CA ALA A 143 14.17 9.58 3.09
C ALA A 143 14.63 9.38 1.64
N ASP A 144 15.55 10.19 1.14
CA ASP A 144 16.06 10.10 -0.23
C ASP A 144 16.69 8.73 -0.53
N GLN A 145 17.44 8.17 0.43
CA GLN A 145 18.03 6.84 0.28
C GLN A 145 16.96 5.75 0.28
N LEU A 146 15.92 5.86 1.13
CA LEU A 146 14.81 4.91 1.19
C LEU A 146 14.00 4.93 -0.10
N VAL A 147 13.79 6.11 -0.68
CA VAL A 147 13.12 6.28 -1.98
C VAL A 147 13.95 5.63 -3.09
N ALA A 148 15.26 5.84 -3.13
CA ALA A 148 16.15 5.22 -4.12
C ALA A 148 16.16 3.68 -3.99
N ASP A 149 16.15 3.16 -2.77
CA ASP A 149 16.05 1.73 -2.51
C ASP A 149 14.71 1.15 -3.03
N LEU A 150 13.60 1.89 -2.83
CA LEU A 150 12.29 1.49 -3.34
C LEU A 150 12.28 1.50 -4.88
N GLN A 151 12.79 2.54 -5.52
CA GLN A 151 12.90 2.63 -6.97
C GLN A 151 13.71 1.45 -7.55
N THR A 152 14.80 1.10 -6.90
CA THR A 152 15.63 -0.04 -7.29
C THR A 152 14.86 -1.36 -7.21
N LYS A 153 14.08 -1.55 -6.15
CA LYS A 153 13.23 -2.74 -6.00
C LYS A 153 12.14 -2.79 -7.06
N ARG A 154 11.50 -1.67 -7.37
CA ARG A 154 10.43 -1.58 -8.38
C ARG A 154 10.96 -1.77 -9.80
N ALA A 155 12.17 -1.33 -10.10
CA ALA A 155 12.82 -1.56 -11.40
C ALA A 155 13.09 -3.05 -11.68
N GLY A 156 13.30 -3.86 -10.65
CA GLY A 156 13.49 -5.32 -10.76
C GLY A 156 12.24 -6.15 -10.44
N GLY A 157 11.08 -5.50 -10.22
CA GLY A 157 9.83 -6.13 -9.84
C GLY A 157 9.03 -6.71 -11.00
N ASP A 158 7.89 -7.30 -10.67
CA ASP A 158 6.91 -7.73 -11.67
C ASP A 158 6.08 -6.55 -12.22
N ALA A 159 5.23 -6.83 -13.21
CA ALA A 159 4.44 -5.80 -13.89
C ALA A 159 3.48 -5.04 -12.94
N ALA A 160 2.95 -5.69 -11.90
CA ALA A 160 2.04 -5.05 -10.95
C ALA A 160 2.75 -3.96 -10.11
N HIS A 161 4.06 -4.10 -9.93
CA HIS A 161 4.89 -3.19 -9.16
C HIS A 161 5.64 -2.15 -10.03
N SER A 162 5.22 -1.91 -11.27
CA SER A 162 5.84 -0.93 -12.19
C SER A 162 5.45 0.51 -11.83
N THR A 163 5.82 0.98 -10.65
CA THR A 163 5.35 2.24 -10.06
C THR A 163 6.39 3.36 -10.01
N ASN A 164 7.57 3.18 -10.61
CA ASN A 164 8.68 4.15 -10.52
C ASN A 164 8.30 5.58 -10.93
N CYS A 165 7.42 5.74 -11.93
CA CYS A 165 6.92 7.05 -12.33
C CYS A 165 6.22 7.77 -11.18
N TRP A 166 5.33 7.10 -10.44
CA TRP A 166 4.63 7.68 -9.29
C TRP A 166 5.56 7.95 -8.11
N ILE A 167 6.53 7.07 -7.85
CA ILE A 167 7.57 7.26 -6.84
C ILE A 167 8.35 8.54 -7.12
N GLU A 168 8.73 8.80 -8.37
CA GLU A 168 9.42 10.02 -8.77
C GLU A 168 8.56 11.27 -8.58
N GLN A 169 7.27 11.21 -8.92
CA GLN A 169 6.33 12.30 -8.67
C GLN A 169 6.18 12.57 -7.18
N ALA A 170 5.97 11.53 -6.38
CA ALA A 170 5.87 11.63 -4.93
C ALA A 170 7.15 12.18 -4.29
N ALA A 171 8.32 11.82 -4.82
CA ALA A 171 9.60 12.34 -4.33
C ALA A 171 9.78 13.85 -4.55
N LYS A 172 9.15 14.41 -5.59
CA LYS A 172 9.30 15.82 -5.99
C LYS A 172 8.15 16.71 -5.49
N ALA A 173 6.97 16.14 -5.24
CA ALA A 173 5.78 16.89 -4.86
C ALA A 173 5.96 17.62 -3.50
N PRO A 174 5.34 18.78 -3.29
CA PRO A 174 5.23 19.38 -1.96
C PRO A 174 4.59 18.40 -0.97
N LEU A 175 5.14 18.33 0.24
CA LEU A 175 4.60 17.44 1.28
C LEU A 175 3.25 17.94 1.80
N PRO A 176 2.37 17.03 2.26
CA PRO A 176 1.16 17.42 2.96
C PRO A 176 1.51 18.08 4.32
N GLY A 177 0.60 18.91 4.82
CA GLY A 177 0.80 19.64 6.08
C GLY A 177 0.73 18.75 7.33
N SER A 178 0.12 17.58 7.21
CA SER A 178 -0.10 16.66 8.35
C SER A 178 -0.24 15.22 7.92
N MET A 179 -0.06 14.28 8.86
CA MET A 179 -0.19 12.83 8.60
C MET A 179 -1.59 12.41 8.12
N PRO A 180 -2.71 12.95 8.65
CA PRO A 180 -4.03 12.66 8.10
C PRO A 180 -4.21 13.05 6.63
N GLU A 181 -3.47 14.05 6.16
CA GLU A 181 -3.52 14.51 4.76
C GLU A 181 -2.70 13.62 3.81
N LEU A 182 -1.90 12.69 4.34
CA LEU A 182 -1.01 11.86 3.53
C LEU A 182 -1.78 10.93 2.56
N LEU A 183 -2.93 10.39 2.96
CA LEU A 183 -3.75 9.56 2.08
C LEU A 183 -4.36 10.38 0.91
N PRO A 184 -5.05 11.50 1.13
CA PRO A 184 -5.52 12.33 0.03
C PRO A 184 -4.38 12.92 -0.83
N TRP A 185 -3.21 13.19 -0.24
CA TRP A 185 -2.03 13.61 -0.99
C TRP A 185 -1.51 12.50 -1.92
N ALA A 186 -1.43 11.25 -1.44
CA ALA A 186 -1.03 10.11 -2.26
C ALA A 186 -2.05 9.82 -3.38
N ASP A 187 -3.34 10.01 -3.11
CA ASP A 187 -4.39 9.97 -4.14
C ASP A 187 -4.16 11.01 -5.23
N ALA A 188 -3.88 12.26 -4.84
CA ALA A 188 -3.62 13.35 -5.79
C ALA A 188 -2.39 13.05 -6.66
N ILE A 189 -1.32 12.47 -6.09
CA ILE A 189 -0.14 12.02 -6.85
C ILE A 189 -0.55 10.93 -7.84
N ARG A 190 -1.29 9.92 -7.40
CA ARG A 190 -1.74 8.81 -8.24
C ARG A 190 -2.59 9.29 -9.42
N GLU A 191 -3.53 10.21 -9.17
CA GLU A 191 -4.47 10.73 -10.15
C GLU A 191 -3.85 11.76 -11.13
N ALA A 192 -2.89 12.59 -10.66
CA ALA A 192 -2.27 13.64 -11.44
C ALA A 192 -1.06 13.18 -12.26
N ALA A 193 -0.49 12.01 -11.93
CA ALA A 193 0.72 11.55 -12.60
C ALA A 193 0.44 11.22 -14.09
N ILE A 194 1.32 11.70 -14.96
CA ILE A 194 1.34 11.37 -16.40
C ILE A 194 1.91 9.95 -16.60
N CYS A 195 1.68 9.08 -15.64
CA CYS A 195 2.16 7.71 -15.67
C CYS A 195 1.13 6.82 -16.38
N THR A 196 1.58 6.00 -17.28
CA THR A 196 0.71 5.03 -17.98
C THR A 196 0.54 3.78 -17.14
N LEU A 197 -0.71 3.34 -17.06
CA LEU A 197 -1.09 2.05 -16.47
C LEU A 197 -0.79 0.89 -17.44
#